data_082b60a3bbbe736446321f9647c08ef8
#
_entry.id   082b60a3bbbe736446321f9647c08ef8
#
_cell.length_a   1.000
_cell.length_b   1.000
_cell.length_c   1.000
_cell.angle_alpha   90.00
_cell.angle_beta   90.00
_cell.angle_gamma   90.00
#
_symmetry.space_group_name_H-M   'P 1'
#
loop_
_entity.id
_entity.type
_entity.pdbx_description
1 polymer ?
#
loop_
_entity_poly.entity_id
_entity_poly.type
_entity_poly.pdbx_seq_one_letter_code
_entity_poly.pdbx_strand_id
1 'polypeptide(L)'
;MTTKPGEIYRVDLGAGGKVRMMLVVSREDNDPPRALSLCVPITSAYRGSDYEVELPSRPFFRMKSYANVQGLQAIQHHEMMGPVGTIYGEPLERVREALRFALDL
;
A
#
# COMPACT_ATOMS: atom_id res chain seq x y z
N MET A 1 -14.69 3.86 -9.14
CA MET A 1 -13.45 3.08 -8.99
C MET A 1 -13.57 2.19 -7.76
N THR A 2 -13.26 0.92 -7.90
CA THR A 2 -13.24 -0.03 -6.79
C THR A 2 -11.83 -0.60 -6.69
N THR A 3 -11.22 -0.49 -5.52
CA THR A 3 -9.88 -1.04 -5.28
C THR A 3 -9.98 -2.37 -4.54
N LYS A 4 -8.92 -3.19 -4.68
CA LYS A 4 -8.82 -4.49 -4.02
C LYS A 4 -7.56 -4.54 -3.17
N PRO A 5 -7.61 -5.21 -2.00
CA PRO A 5 -6.40 -5.39 -1.22
C PRO A 5 -5.27 -6.02 -2.05
N GLY A 6 -4.09 -5.48 -1.92
CA GLY A 6 -2.92 -5.95 -2.65
C GLY A 6 -2.63 -5.20 -3.93
N GLU A 7 -3.58 -4.44 -4.46
CA GLU A 7 -3.31 -3.60 -5.62
C GLU A 7 -2.35 -2.47 -5.26
N ILE A 8 -1.46 -2.16 -6.19
CA ILE A 8 -0.47 -1.09 -6.03
C ILE A 8 -0.80 0.03 -7.00
N TYR A 9 -0.85 1.24 -6.48
CA TYR A 9 -1.13 2.44 -7.27
C TYR A 9 0.01 3.44 -7.11
N ARG A 10 0.20 4.24 -8.15
CA ARG A 10 1.01 5.47 -8.02
C ARG A 10 0.11 6.56 -7.49
N VAL A 11 0.61 7.30 -6.52
CA VAL A 11 -0.14 8.36 -5.86
C VAL A 11 0.72 9.61 -5.80
N ASP A 12 0.19 10.71 -6.31
CA ASP A 12 0.80 12.02 -6.17
C ASP A 12 0.28 12.63 -4.87
N LEU A 13 1.15 12.73 -3.88
CA LEU A 13 0.77 13.25 -2.55
C LEU A 13 0.84 14.78 -2.47
N GLY A 14 1.03 15.46 -3.60
CA GLY A 14 0.97 16.92 -3.67
C GLY A 14 2.30 17.59 -3.44
N ALA A 15 2.48 18.28 -2.31
CA ALA A 15 3.64 19.11 -2.03
C ALA A 15 4.97 18.39 -2.28
N GLY A 16 5.82 18.93 -3.16
CA GLY A 16 7.11 18.36 -3.50
C GLY A 16 7.11 17.50 -4.77
N GLY A 17 5.96 17.30 -5.41
CA GLY A 17 5.86 16.64 -6.70
C GLY A 17 6.33 15.19 -6.74
N LYS A 18 6.36 14.50 -5.60
CA LYS A 18 6.80 13.10 -5.55
C LYS A 18 5.62 12.17 -5.73
N VAL A 19 5.72 11.31 -6.73
CA VAL A 19 4.80 10.19 -6.91
C VAL A 19 5.34 9.02 -6.08
N ARG A 20 4.47 8.47 -5.23
CA ARG A 20 4.79 7.32 -4.38
C ARG A 20 3.98 6.11 -4.81
N MET A 21 4.54 4.93 -4.66
CA MET A 21 3.76 3.71 -4.78
C MET A 21 3.11 3.41 -3.44
N MET A 22 1.81 3.08 -3.50
CA MET A 22 1.00 2.77 -2.32
C MET A 22 0.33 1.43 -2.53
N LEU A 23 0.32 0.62 -1.49
CA LEU A 23 -0.32 -0.69 -1.47
C LEU A 23 -1.69 -0.57 -0.81
N VAL A 24 -2.75 -0.95 -1.52
CA VAL A 24 -4.10 -0.97 -0.97
C VAL A 24 -4.21 -2.10 0.06
N VAL A 25 -4.72 -1.77 1.24
CA VAL A 25 -4.94 -2.74 2.31
C VAL A 25 -6.39 -2.78 2.78
N SER A 26 -7.22 -1.84 2.33
CA SER A 26 -8.65 -1.83 2.65
C SER A 26 -9.40 -2.87 1.82
N ARG A 27 -10.54 -3.30 2.37
CA ARG A 27 -11.41 -4.28 1.70
C ARG A 27 -11.91 -3.75 0.36
N GLU A 28 -12.22 -4.67 -0.53
CA GLU A 28 -12.97 -4.33 -1.75
C GLU A 28 -14.38 -3.94 -1.34
N ASP A 29 -14.83 -2.76 -1.78
CA ASP A 29 -16.15 -2.24 -1.46
C ASP A 29 -16.67 -1.48 -2.67
N ASN A 30 -17.79 -1.91 -3.21
CA ASN A 30 -18.38 -1.28 -4.41
C ASN A 30 -19.10 0.02 -4.08
N ASP A 31 -19.38 0.29 -2.80
CA ASP A 31 -20.16 1.46 -2.38
C ASP A 31 -19.68 1.97 -1.02
N PRO A 32 -18.42 2.41 -0.95
CA PRO A 32 -17.92 2.97 0.31
C PRO A 32 -18.53 4.34 0.59
N PRO A 33 -18.61 4.75 1.86
CA PRO A 33 -19.20 6.05 2.21
C PRO A 33 -18.38 7.24 1.70
N ARG A 34 -17.12 7.03 1.39
CA ARG A 34 -16.23 8.02 0.79
C ARG A 34 -15.40 7.36 -0.30
N ALA A 35 -15.03 8.10 -1.32
CA ALA A 35 -14.17 7.61 -2.41
C ALA A 35 -12.70 7.57 -1.96
N LEU A 36 -12.43 6.71 -0.97
CA LEU A 36 -11.14 6.54 -0.33
C LEU A 36 -10.77 5.06 -0.29
N SER A 37 -9.45 4.81 -0.30
CA SER A 37 -8.90 3.49 0.02
C SER A 37 -7.84 3.65 1.10
N LEU A 38 -7.74 2.69 2.01
CA LEU A 38 -6.67 2.70 3.00
C LEU A 38 -5.44 2.04 2.37
N CYS A 39 -4.32 2.75 2.41
CA CYS A 39 -3.10 2.33 1.75
C CYS A 39 -1.91 2.48 2.68
N VAL A 40 -0.86 1.70 2.40
CA VAL A 40 0.43 1.84 3.07
C VAL A 40 1.50 2.17 2.01
N PRO A 41 2.47 3.03 2.35
CA PRO A 41 3.51 3.38 1.39
C PRO A 41 4.48 2.22 1.16
N ILE A 42 5.00 2.16 -0.05
CA ILE A 42 6.06 1.24 -0.42
C ILE A 42 7.36 2.02 -0.46
N THR A 43 8.37 1.53 0.23
CA THR A 43 9.66 2.20 0.38
C THR A 43 10.81 1.24 0.10
N SER A 44 11.94 1.77 -0.35
CA SER A 44 13.18 1.02 -0.45
C SER A 44 14.05 1.21 0.81
N ALA A 45 13.70 2.13 1.69
CA ALA A 45 14.45 2.44 2.90
C ALA A 45 13.99 1.53 4.04
N TYR A 46 14.71 0.42 4.23
CA TYR A 46 14.39 -0.56 5.27
C TYR A 46 15.11 -0.22 6.58
N ARG A 47 14.37 -0.20 7.67
CA ARG A 47 14.91 0.09 9.01
C ARG A 47 14.88 -1.11 9.96
N GLY A 48 14.45 -2.29 9.47
CA GLY A 48 14.44 -3.53 10.22
C GLY A 48 13.41 -3.60 11.32
N SER A 49 12.27 -2.94 11.15
CA SER A 49 11.20 -2.90 12.15
C SER A 49 10.07 -3.88 11.82
N ASP A 50 9.25 -4.15 12.83
CA ASP A 50 8.04 -4.99 12.68
C ASP A 50 6.93 -4.30 11.89
N TYR A 51 7.09 -3.02 11.59
CA TYR A 51 6.16 -2.27 10.74
C TYR A 51 6.44 -2.47 9.25
N GLU A 52 7.54 -3.11 8.91
CA GLU A 52 8.02 -3.17 7.53
C GLU A 52 8.01 -4.60 7.03
N VAL A 53 7.38 -4.82 5.88
CA VAL A 53 7.25 -6.14 5.28
C VAL A 53 7.94 -6.14 3.92
N GLU A 54 8.91 -7.01 3.74
CA GLU A 54 9.57 -7.16 2.45
C GLU A 54 8.56 -7.68 1.42
N LEU A 55 8.52 -7.02 0.27
CA LEU A 55 7.66 -7.41 -0.84
C LEU A 55 8.46 -8.24 -1.84
N PRO A 56 7.78 -9.14 -2.58
CA PRO A 56 8.46 -9.95 -3.60
C PRO A 56 8.97 -9.07 -4.73
N SER A 57 10.03 -9.53 -5.39
CA SER A 57 10.56 -8.86 -6.59
C SER A 57 9.49 -8.84 -7.68
N ARG A 58 9.30 -7.69 -8.30
CA ARG A 58 8.35 -7.49 -9.40
C ARG A 58 8.94 -6.52 -10.41
N PRO A 59 8.55 -6.62 -11.71
CA PRO A 59 9.10 -5.73 -12.73
C PRO A 59 8.88 -4.24 -12.47
N PHE A 60 7.81 -3.87 -11.73
CA PHE A 60 7.53 -2.47 -11.43
C PHE A 60 8.28 -1.94 -10.21
N PHE A 61 9.05 -2.79 -9.51
CA PHE A 61 9.96 -2.35 -8.45
C PHE A 61 11.38 -2.29 -9.01
N ARG A 62 12.00 -1.12 -8.94
CA ARG A 62 13.38 -0.94 -9.40
C ARG A 62 14.39 -1.54 -8.45
N MET A 63 14.03 -1.69 -7.19
CA MET A 63 14.90 -2.19 -6.15
C MET A 63 14.07 -2.91 -5.11
N LYS A 64 14.75 -3.56 -4.16
CA LYS A 64 14.11 -4.23 -3.05
C LYS A 64 13.17 -3.28 -2.33
N SER A 65 11.92 -3.69 -2.16
CA SER A 65 10.85 -2.82 -1.71
C SER A 65 10.13 -3.43 -0.51
N TYR A 66 9.63 -2.55 0.34
CA TYR A 66 8.98 -2.92 1.61
C TYR A 66 7.69 -2.13 1.76
N ALA A 67 6.65 -2.79 2.27
CA ALA A 67 5.44 -2.11 2.70
C ALA A 67 5.65 -1.60 4.12
N ASN A 68 5.51 -0.30 4.34
CA ASN A 68 5.64 0.29 5.67
C ASN A 68 4.25 0.58 6.23
N VAL A 69 3.76 -0.30 7.10
CA VAL A 69 2.40 -0.16 7.64
C VAL A 69 2.26 0.99 8.64
N GLN A 70 3.37 1.51 9.16
CA GLN A 70 3.31 2.68 10.03
C GLN A 70 2.82 3.92 9.28
N GLY A 71 2.96 3.93 7.96
CA GLY A 71 2.49 5.01 7.10
C GLY A 71 1.06 4.84 6.60
N LEU A 72 0.26 3.99 7.24
CA LEU A 72 -1.14 3.76 6.85
C LEU A 72 -1.90 5.09 6.75
N GLN A 73 -2.57 5.29 5.62
CA GLN A 73 -3.33 6.52 5.39
C GLN A 73 -4.46 6.28 4.39
N ALA A 74 -5.46 7.13 4.45
CA ALA A 74 -6.56 7.15 3.48
C ALA A 74 -6.13 7.96 2.26
N ILE A 75 -6.32 7.38 1.07
CA ILE A 75 -5.98 8.04 -0.19
C ILE A 75 -7.26 8.22 -1.00
N GLN A 76 -7.47 9.42 -1.51
CA GLN A 76 -8.63 9.70 -2.37
C GLN A 76 -8.46 9.02 -3.73
N HIS A 77 -9.53 8.41 -4.23
CA HIS A 77 -9.46 7.66 -5.49
C HIS A 77 -8.98 8.51 -6.66
N HIS A 78 -9.32 9.79 -6.71
CA HIS A 78 -8.88 10.66 -7.80
C HIS A 78 -7.36 10.92 -7.79
N GLU A 79 -6.67 10.60 -6.69
CA GLU A 79 -5.22 10.74 -6.59
C GLU A 79 -4.49 9.45 -6.98
N MET A 80 -5.22 8.37 -7.26
CA MET A 80 -4.66 7.04 -7.50
C MET A 80 -4.58 6.75 -8.99
N MET A 81 -3.38 6.36 -9.45
CA MET A 81 -3.12 6.02 -10.85
C MET A 81 -2.69 4.56 -10.94
N GLY A 82 -3.41 3.78 -11.71
CA GLY A 82 -3.11 2.37 -11.90
C GLY A 82 -4.37 1.51 -11.88
N PRO A 83 -4.28 0.28 -11.38
CA PRO A 83 -3.15 -0.31 -10.64
C PRO A 83 -1.95 -0.63 -11.54
N VAL A 84 -0.74 -0.51 -10.98
CA VAL A 84 0.49 -0.86 -11.68
C VAL A 84 0.89 -2.32 -11.45
N GLY A 85 0.31 -2.95 -10.45
CA GLY A 85 0.54 -4.35 -10.12
C GLY A 85 -0.26 -4.78 -8.92
N THR A 86 -0.08 -6.04 -8.52
CA THR A 86 -0.81 -6.64 -7.41
C THR A 86 0.12 -7.54 -6.61
N ILE A 87 0.04 -7.45 -5.30
CA ILE A 87 0.66 -8.36 -4.35
C ILE A 87 -0.45 -9.22 -3.75
N TYR A 88 -0.25 -10.52 -3.69
CA TYR A 88 -1.27 -11.44 -3.20
C TYR A 88 -0.62 -12.59 -2.44
N GLY A 89 -1.45 -13.43 -1.81
CA GLY A 89 -0.97 -14.61 -1.09
C GLY A 89 -0.21 -14.26 0.18
N GLU A 90 0.86 -15.00 0.46
CA GLU A 90 1.62 -14.88 1.71
C GLU A 90 2.19 -13.47 1.94
N PRO A 91 2.77 -12.79 0.95
CA PRO A 91 3.26 -11.42 1.18
C PRO A 91 2.14 -10.47 1.65
N LEU A 92 0.97 -10.56 1.07
CA LEU A 92 -0.17 -9.74 1.50
C LEU A 92 -0.62 -10.10 2.90
N GLU A 93 -0.59 -11.39 3.25
CA GLU A 93 -0.95 -11.84 4.60
C GLU A 93 0.05 -11.31 5.64
N ARG A 94 1.33 -11.26 5.30
CA ARG A 94 2.33 -10.66 6.19
C ARG A 94 2.09 -9.16 6.39
N VAL A 95 1.62 -8.47 5.38
CA VAL A 95 1.22 -7.05 5.53
C VAL A 95 0.05 -6.93 6.50
N ARG A 96 -0.94 -7.83 6.39
CA ARG A 96 -2.08 -7.85 7.33
C ARG A 96 -1.64 -8.10 8.76
N GLU A 97 -0.70 -9.02 8.97
CA GLU A 97 -0.15 -9.29 10.30
C GLU A 97 0.58 -8.08 10.86
N ALA A 98 1.36 -7.39 10.03
CA ALA A 98 2.03 -6.17 10.44
C ALA A 98 1.02 -5.06 10.81
N LEU A 99 -0.10 -4.99 10.09
CA LEU A 99 -1.18 -4.06 10.43
C LEU A 99 -1.83 -4.43 11.77
N ARG A 100 -2.06 -5.71 12.04
CA ARG A 100 -2.59 -6.13 13.35
C ARG A 100 -1.64 -5.73 14.47
N PHE A 101 -0.35 -5.90 14.26
CA PHE A 101 0.66 -5.45 15.21
C PHE A 101 0.61 -3.93 15.40
N ALA A 102 0.64 -3.19 14.31
CA ALA A 102 0.69 -1.72 14.36
C ALA A 102 -0.56 -1.11 15.02
N LEU A 103 -1.72 -1.72 14.80
CA LEU A 103 -3.00 -1.23 15.29
C LEU A 103 -3.45 -1.89 16.57
N ASP A 104 -2.66 -2.81 17.10
CA ASP A 104 -2.97 -3.55 18.34
C ASP A 104 -4.29 -4.32 18.23
N LEU A 105 -4.48 -5.03 17.14
CA LEU A 105 -5.68 -5.81 16.88
C LEU A 105 -5.51 -7.29 17.19
#